data_6e99c73c04c513d61a53bc05581c1150
#
_entry.id   6e99c73c04c513d61a53bc05581c1150
#
_cell.length_a   1.000
_cell.length_b   1.000
_cell.length_c   1.000
_cell.angle_alpha   90.00
_cell.angle_beta   90.00
_cell.angle_gamma   90.00
#
_symmetry.space_group_name_H-M   'P 1'
#
loop_
_entity.id
_entity.type
_entity.pdbx_description
1 polymer ?
#
loop_
_entity_poly.entity_id
_entity_poly.type
_entity_poly.pdbx_seq_one_letter_code
_entity_poly.pdbx_strand_id
1 'polypeptide(L)'
;MISEVHDMKSLFRPGLLLAVALPLLLAGCGDKEPEQRAAFTQFLQTRIIDKQGLHVPKLTEDEKKTFGDYSSHYAVISDFGAGMDTAVQPLSSLMQKGSFHSVSDVVQRRGDLAAVQTGLDKVGEQLTVEQGKADAAHAKLKQPDDLKVVYDKAYDRTVSVPANTFREVLPQIKGTFSTGLKVADYIEAHKSQIDISGAAITVKDPVVQAELNKLLQELNEQGKNAQQAQGRLQSLMTGR
;
A
#
# COMPACT_ATOMS: atom_id res chain seq x y z
N MET A 1 49.23 -86.26 -56.66
CA MET A 1 48.25 -86.12 -57.76
C MET A 1 47.53 -84.85 -57.44
N ILE A 2 47.92 -83.84 -58.11
CA ILE A 2 47.14 -82.99 -59.04
C ILE A 2 46.07 -82.20 -58.28
N SER A 3 46.23 -80.99 -58.11
CA SER A 3 46.15 -79.85 -59.02
C SER A 3 44.99 -78.99 -58.49
N GLU A 4 45.02 -77.86 -58.39
CA GLU A 4 45.24 -76.51 -58.95
C GLU A 4 44.29 -75.58 -58.25
N VAL A 5 44.76 -74.52 -57.74
CA VAL A 5 44.96 -73.19 -58.34
C VAL A 5 43.64 -72.40 -58.63
N HIS A 6 43.75 -71.22 -58.29
CA HIS A 6 42.93 -69.99 -58.71
C HIS A 6 41.79 -69.59 -57.78
N ASP A 7 41.60 -68.44 -57.49
CA ASP A 7 42.23 -67.12 -57.78
C ASP A 7 41.51 -66.05 -56.94
N MET A 8 42.30 -65.23 -56.42
CA MET A 8 42.17 -63.84 -56.25
C MET A 8 40.81 -63.23 -56.69
N LYS A 9 40.18 -62.53 -55.82
CA LYS A 9 39.88 -61.11 -55.99
C LYS A 9 39.06 -60.59 -54.77
N SER A 10 39.73 -59.82 -54.00
CA SER A 10 39.37 -58.48 -53.55
C SER A 10 37.93 -58.07 -53.82
N LEU A 11 37.27 -57.67 -52.85
CA LEU A 11 36.41 -56.52 -52.98
C LEU A 11 35.95 -55.99 -51.61
N PHE A 12 36.50 -54.90 -51.28
CA PHE A 12 35.88 -53.80 -50.57
C PHE A 12 34.80 -54.18 -49.52
N ARG A 13 35.19 -54.16 -48.27
CA ARG A 13 34.26 -53.89 -47.18
C ARG A 13 34.18 -52.39 -47.02
N PRO A 14 33.07 -51.77 -47.36
CA PRO A 14 32.85 -50.42 -46.91
C PRO A 14 32.66 -50.40 -45.42
N GLY A 15 33.45 -49.58 -44.74
CA GLY A 15 33.40 -49.38 -43.32
C GLY A 15 32.01 -48.96 -42.88
N LEU A 16 31.53 -49.67 -41.86
CA LEU A 16 30.39 -49.26 -41.10
C LEU A 16 30.77 -47.98 -40.32
N LEU A 17 30.50 -46.83 -40.92
CA LEU A 17 30.52 -45.56 -40.23
C LEU A 17 29.43 -45.65 -39.14
N LEU A 18 29.85 -45.98 -37.97
CA LEU A 18 29.09 -45.82 -36.72
C LEU A 18 28.92 -44.31 -36.55
N ALA A 19 27.85 -43.77 -37.13
CA ALA A 19 27.38 -42.44 -36.83
C ALA A 19 26.93 -42.47 -35.33
N VAL A 20 27.87 -42.14 -34.46
CA VAL A 20 27.55 -41.71 -33.10
C VAL A 20 26.73 -40.45 -33.25
N ALA A 21 25.40 -40.61 -33.31
CA ALA A 21 24.46 -39.56 -33.08
C ALA A 21 24.67 -39.12 -31.65
N LEU A 22 25.56 -38.13 -31.49
CA LEU A 22 25.63 -37.31 -30.28
C LEU A 22 24.26 -36.71 -30.13
N PRO A 23 23.47 -37.03 -29.11
CA PRO A 23 22.30 -36.23 -28.81
C PRO A 23 22.90 -34.88 -28.44
N LEU A 24 22.77 -33.91 -29.33
CA LEU A 24 22.83 -32.52 -28.98
C LEU A 24 21.81 -32.39 -27.86
N LEU A 25 22.28 -32.39 -26.64
CA LEU A 25 21.66 -31.79 -25.51
C LEU A 25 21.48 -30.31 -25.92
N LEU A 26 20.41 -30.05 -26.65
CA LEU A 26 19.73 -28.78 -26.58
C LEU A 26 19.39 -28.64 -25.11
N ALA A 27 20.37 -28.17 -24.31
CA ALA A 27 20.11 -27.42 -23.14
C ALA A 27 19.27 -26.24 -23.67
N GLY A 28 18.00 -26.52 -23.90
CA GLY A 28 17.02 -25.51 -24.14
C GLY A 28 17.17 -24.56 -22.96
N CYS A 29 17.35 -23.32 -23.22
CA CYS A 29 16.82 -22.30 -22.34
C CYS A 29 15.34 -22.66 -22.20
N GLY A 30 15.03 -23.56 -21.29
CA GLY A 30 13.67 -23.92 -20.92
C GLY A 30 13.01 -22.61 -20.54
N ASP A 31 11.87 -22.38 -21.09
CA ASP A 31 11.05 -21.24 -20.72
C ASP A 31 10.88 -21.27 -19.20
N LYS A 32 11.55 -20.34 -18.49
CA LYS A 32 11.51 -20.27 -17.02
C LYS A 32 10.21 -19.63 -16.54
N GLU A 33 9.38 -19.16 -17.47
CA GLU A 33 8.14 -18.47 -17.13
C GLU A 33 7.22 -19.30 -16.24
N PRO A 34 6.96 -20.60 -16.50
CA PRO A 34 6.09 -21.40 -15.63
C PRO A 34 6.59 -21.50 -14.19
N GLU A 35 7.92 -21.64 -14.01
CA GLU A 35 8.54 -21.71 -12.66
C GLU A 35 8.47 -20.34 -11.96
N GLN A 36 8.77 -19.27 -12.67
CA GLN A 36 8.69 -17.89 -12.17
C GLN A 36 7.27 -17.53 -11.78
N ARG A 37 6.29 -17.87 -12.61
CA ARG A 37 4.86 -17.68 -12.36
C ARG A 37 4.40 -18.45 -11.12
N ALA A 38 4.76 -19.72 -11.00
CA ALA A 38 4.40 -20.54 -9.85
C ALA A 38 4.98 -19.98 -8.56
N ALA A 39 6.26 -19.57 -8.56
CA ALA A 39 6.93 -18.98 -7.41
C ALA A 39 6.28 -17.63 -7.03
N PHE A 40 5.96 -16.78 -8.02
CA PHE A 40 5.31 -15.51 -7.78
C PHE A 40 3.88 -15.68 -7.25
N THR A 41 3.10 -16.61 -7.83
CA THR A 41 1.77 -16.97 -7.35
C THR A 41 1.80 -17.42 -5.89
N GLN A 42 2.74 -18.31 -5.55
CA GLN A 42 2.92 -18.77 -4.18
C GLN A 42 3.29 -17.63 -3.22
N PHE A 43 4.16 -16.73 -3.64
CA PHE A 43 4.52 -15.53 -2.87
C PHE A 43 3.29 -14.66 -2.58
N LEU A 44 2.50 -14.32 -3.60
CA LEU A 44 1.28 -13.53 -3.44
C LEU A 44 0.30 -14.19 -2.47
N GLN A 45 0.11 -15.52 -2.62
CA GLN A 45 -0.80 -16.27 -1.76
C GLN A 45 -0.33 -16.27 -0.31
N THR A 46 0.92 -16.68 -0.06
CA THR A 46 1.42 -16.96 1.29
C THR A 46 1.90 -15.71 2.04
N ARG A 47 2.37 -14.69 1.32
CA ARG A 47 2.97 -13.49 1.93
C ARG A 47 2.03 -12.29 1.96
N ILE A 48 0.92 -12.34 1.21
CA ILE A 48 -0.06 -11.25 1.14
C ILE A 48 -1.45 -11.76 1.48
N ILE A 49 -2.02 -12.68 0.68
CA ILE A 49 -3.43 -13.04 0.76
C ILE A 49 -3.73 -13.77 2.07
N ASP A 50 -2.90 -14.72 2.47
CA ASP A 50 -3.10 -15.53 3.68
C ASP A 50 -2.67 -14.80 4.98
N LYS A 51 -2.07 -13.61 4.88
CA LYS A 51 -1.66 -12.85 6.06
C LYS A 51 -2.82 -12.06 6.64
N GLN A 52 -2.88 -11.97 7.95
CA GLN A 52 -3.80 -11.05 8.62
C GLN A 52 -3.35 -9.60 8.41
N GLY A 53 -4.31 -8.69 8.22
CA GLY A 53 -4.06 -7.28 8.06
C GLY A 53 -3.41 -6.91 6.74
N LEU A 54 -2.97 -5.66 6.64
CA LEU A 54 -2.28 -5.13 5.49
C LEU A 54 -0.80 -5.53 5.54
N HIS A 55 -0.36 -6.26 4.52
CA HIS A 55 1.02 -6.72 4.45
C HIS A 55 1.57 -6.58 3.03
N VAL A 56 2.57 -5.73 2.87
CA VAL A 56 3.27 -5.48 1.61
C VAL A 56 4.77 -5.70 1.82
N PRO A 57 5.26 -6.95 1.72
CA PRO A 57 6.67 -7.27 1.97
C PRO A 57 7.56 -6.68 0.88
N LYS A 58 8.76 -6.24 1.25
CA LYS A 58 9.80 -5.90 0.27
C LYS A 58 10.38 -7.16 -0.33
N LEU A 59 10.57 -7.18 -1.67
CA LEU A 59 11.25 -8.28 -2.33
C LEU A 59 12.75 -8.26 -2.03
N THR A 60 13.29 -9.43 -1.73
CA THR A 60 14.74 -9.65 -1.70
C THR A 60 15.28 -9.72 -3.13
N GLU A 61 16.60 -9.58 -3.31
CA GLU A 61 17.23 -9.72 -4.62
C GLU A 61 17.06 -11.12 -5.21
N ASP A 62 17.01 -12.14 -4.36
CA ASP A 62 16.79 -13.53 -4.79
C ASP A 62 15.33 -13.75 -5.22
N GLU A 63 14.35 -13.17 -4.51
CA GLU A 63 12.95 -13.21 -4.93
C GLU A 63 12.76 -12.51 -6.27
N LYS A 64 13.40 -11.34 -6.51
CA LYS A 64 13.36 -10.65 -7.80
C LYS A 64 13.89 -11.53 -8.94
N LYS A 65 15.00 -12.22 -8.71
CA LYS A 65 15.56 -13.16 -9.71
C LYS A 65 14.65 -14.35 -9.94
N THR A 66 14.07 -14.90 -8.87
CA THR A 66 13.16 -16.05 -8.93
C THR A 66 11.87 -15.72 -9.66
N PHE A 67 11.34 -14.52 -9.50
CA PHE A 67 10.10 -14.09 -10.16
C PHE A 67 10.32 -13.56 -11.59
N GLY A 68 11.56 -13.23 -11.95
CA GLY A 68 11.86 -12.66 -13.27
C GLY A 68 11.02 -11.41 -13.56
N ASP A 69 10.36 -11.39 -14.71
CA ASP A 69 9.54 -10.24 -15.14
C ASP A 69 8.36 -9.95 -14.19
N TYR A 70 7.87 -10.95 -13.46
CA TYR A 70 6.80 -10.77 -12.48
C TYR A 70 7.19 -9.89 -11.28
N SER A 71 8.49 -9.69 -11.03
CA SER A 71 8.94 -8.72 -10.04
C SER A 71 8.48 -7.29 -10.38
N SER A 72 8.38 -6.95 -11.67
CA SER A 72 7.84 -5.66 -12.14
C SER A 72 6.33 -5.55 -11.93
N HIS A 73 5.60 -6.66 -11.97
CA HIS A 73 4.18 -6.68 -11.64
C HIS A 73 3.96 -6.38 -10.15
N TYR A 74 4.82 -6.94 -9.29
CA TYR A 74 4.76 -6.64 -7.86
C TYR A 74 5.11 -5.19 -7.54
N ALA A 75 5.95 -4.54 -8.35
CA ALA A 75 6.29 -3.13 -8.19
C ALA A 75 5.04 -2.23 -8.17
N VAL A 76 3.98 -2.58 -8.90
CA VAL A 76 2.72 -1.81 -8.88
C VAL A 76 2.12 -1.73 -7.47
N ILE A 77 2.15 -2.83 -6.72
CA ILE A 77 1.68 -2.90 -5.34
C ILE A 77 2.64 -2.17 -4.39
N SER A 78 3.94 -2.44 -4.51
CA SER A 78 4.94 -1.88 -3.60
C SER A 78 5.13 -0.38 -3.78
N ASP A 79 5.02 0.13 -5.00
CA ASP A 79 5.17 1.55 -5.32
C ASP A 79 3.98 2.37 -4.78
N PHE A 80 2.76 1.82 -4.86
CA PHE A 80 1.61 2.42 -4.18
C PHE A 80 1.86 2.56 -2.68
N GLY A 81 2.32 1.48 -2.01
CA GLY A 81 2.66 1.51 -0.59
C GLY A 81 3.71 2.57 -0.26
N ALA A 82 4.81 2.60 -1.02
CA ALA A 82 5.89 3.57 -0.82
C ALA A 82 5.43 5.02 -1.05
N GLY A 83 4.56 5.25 -2.05
CA GLY A 83 3.96 6.56 -2.30
C GLY A 83 3.09 7.01 -1.13
N MET A 84 2.29 6.12 -0.55
CA MET A 84 1.47 6.41 0.61
C MET A 84 2.30 6.64 1.87
N ASP A 85 3.35 5.84 2.13
CA ASP A 85 4.28 6.05 3.24
C ASP A 85 4.90 7.45 3.17
N THR A 86 5.32 7.87 1.98
CA THR A 86 5.88 9.21 1.75
C THR A 86 4.84 10.30 2.03
N ALA A 87 3.59 10.10 1.63
CA ALA A 87 2.51 11.06 1.82
C ALA A 87 2.17 11.30 3.29
N VAL A 88 2.20 10.24 4.13
CA VAL A 88 1.82 10.33 5.55
C VAL A 88 2.97 10.75 6.47
N GLN A 89 4.22 10.66 6.02
CA GLN A 89 5.41 10.97 6.84
C GLN A 89 5.40 12.38 7.43
N PRO A 90 5.07 13.47 6.70
CA PRO A 90 4.98 14.81 7.27
C PRO A 90 3.92 14.92 8.36
N LEU A 91 2.79 14.21 8.20
CA LEU A 91 1.71 14.19 9.17
C LEU A 91 2.14 13.49 10.47
N SER A 92 2.87 12.38 10.36
CA SER A 92 3.44 11.69 11.52
C SER A 92 4.32 12.60 12.37
N SER A 93 5.14 13.44 11.74
CA SER A 93 5.98 14.43 12.43
C SER A 93 5.19 15.49 13.19
N LEU A 94 4.03 15.92 12.64
CA LEU A 94 3.13 16.84 13.32
C LEU A 94 2.44 16.18 14.53
N MET A 95 2.03 14.92 14.40
CA MET A 95 1.40 14.16 15.47
C MET A 95 2.35 13.87 16.64
N GLN A 96 3.66 13.79 16.40
CA GLN A 96 4.67 13.63 17.46
C GLN A 96 4.78 14.83 18.40
N LYS A 97 4.28 16.02 18.01
CA LYS A 97 4.21 17.19 18.89
C LYS A 97 3.22 17.04 20.06
N GLY A 98 2.52 15.94 20.13
CA GLY A 98 1.58 15.60 21.18
C GLY A 98 0.11 15.84 20.80
N SER A 99 -0.76 15.15 21.51
CA SER A 99 -2.20 15.25 21.33
C SER A 99 -2.76 16.57 21.87
N PHE A 100 -3.95 16.93 21.44
CA PHE A 100 -4.72 18.03 22.00
C PHE A 100 -5.61 17.48 23.12
N HIS A 101 -5.36 17.94 24.37
CA HIS A 101 -6.04 17.39 25.54
C HIS A 101 -7.07 18.34 26.14
N SER A 102 -7.02 19.62 25.76
CA SER A 102 -7.88 20.65 26.33
C SER A 102 -8.24 21.71 25.28
N VAL A 103 -9.27 22.49 25.57
CA VAL A 103 -9.63 23.67 24.78
C VAL A 103 -8.49 24.70 24.77
N SER A 104 -7.76 24.81 25.88
CA SER A 104 -6.56 25.65 25.95
C SER A 104 -5.51 25.21 24.94
N ASP A 105 -5.24 23.89 24.80
CA ASP A 105 -4.31 23.39 23.78
C ASP A 105 -4.79 23.72 22.36
N VAL A 106 -6.10 23.57 22.12
CA VAL A 106 -6.72 23.88 20.82
C VAL A 106 -6.48 25.34 20.44
N VAL A 107 -6.66 26.27 21.38
CA VAL A 107 -6.42 27.71 21.14
C VAL A 107 -4.94 28.02 20.98
N GLN A 108 -4.10 27.56 21.92
CA GLN A 108 -2.65 27.86 21.91
C GLN A 108 -1.93 27.25 20.73
N ARG A 109 -2.37 26.09 20.28
CA ARG A 109 -1.77 25.33 19.18
C ARG A 109 -2.58 25.37 17.90
N ARG A 110 -3.35 26.44 17.68
CA ARG A 110 -4.17 26.66 16.47
C ARG A 110 -3.36 26.45 15.18
N GLY A 111 -2.10 26.93 15.16
CA GLY A 111 -1.22 26.75 14.01
C GLY A 111 -0.90 25.27 13.72
N ASP A 112 -0.72 24.46 14.75
CA ASP A 112 -0.53 23.00 14.59
C ASP A 112 -1.80 22.33 14.05
N LEU A 113 -3.00 22.72 14.51
CA LEU A 113 -4.27 22.23 13.98
C LEU A 113 -4.42 22.53 12.48
N ALA A 114 -4.12 23.77 12.06
CA ALA A 114 -4.17 24.18 10.66
C ALA A 114 -3.14 23.39 9.82
N ALA A 115 -1.94 23.16 10.36
CA ALA A 115 -0.92 22.36 9.68
C ALA A 115 -1.33 20.89 9.51
N VAL A 116 -1.96 20.29 10.53
CA VAL A 116 -2.51 18.94 10.45
C VAL A 116 -3.61 18.86 9.40
N GLN A 117 -4.54 19.81 9.39
CA GLN A 117 -5.61 19.86 8.38
C GLN A 117 -5.04 19.92 6.96
N THR A 118 -4.07 20.82 6.72
CA THR A 118 -3.39 20.94 5.42
C THR A 118 -2.64 19.63 5.07
N GLY A 119 -2.03 18.98 6.06
CA GLY A 119 -1.36 17.69 5.86
C GLY A 119 -2.34 16.60 5.44
N LEU A 120 -3.52 16.53 6.07
CA LEU A 120 -4.57 15.57 5.72
C LEU A 120 -5.15 15.82 4.32
N ASP A 121 -5.26 17.08 3.89
CA ASP A 121 -5.67 17.43 2.51
C ASP A 121 -4.67 16.85 1.50
N LYS A 122 -3.37 17.08 1.73
CA LYS A 122 -2.30 16.55 0.88
C LYS A 122 -2.28 15.02 0.83
N VAL A 123 -2.53 14.36 1.97
CA VAL A 123 -2.63 12.88 2.00
C VAL A 123 -3.80 12.41 1.12
N GLY A 124 -4.95 13.08 1.16
CA GLY A 124 -6.10 12.75 0.31
C GLY A 124 -5.83 12.96 -1.19
N GLU A 125 -5.15 14.04 -1.54
CA GLU A 125 -4.72 14.30 -2.91
C GLU A 125 -3.73 13.24 -3.40
N GLN A 126 -2.71 12.95 -2.58
CA GLN A 126 -1.70 11.95 -2.92
C GLN A 126 -2.29 10.54 -3.04
N LEU A 127 -3.23 10.16 -2.17
CA LEU A 127 -3.96 8.90 -2.28
C LEU A 127 -4.62 8.75 -3.66
N THR A 128 -5.26 9.81 -4.15
CA THR A 128 -5.92 9.82 -5.46
C THR A 128 -4.89 9.64 -6.58
N VAL A 129 -3.75 10.33 -6.48
CA VAL A 129 -2.66 10.25 -7.47
C VAL A 129 -2.04 8.86 -7.48
N GLU A 130 -1.65 8.33 -6.31
CA GLU A 130 -0.96 7.04 -6.22
C GLU A 130 -1.88 5.88 -6.61
N GLN A 131 -3.15 5.91 -6.20
CA GLN A 131 -4.10 4.91 -6.63
C GLN A 131 -4.34 4.98 -8.15
N GLY A 132 -4.50 6.16 -8.73
CA GLY A 132 -4.65 6.31 -10.17
C GLY A 132 -3.45 5.78 -10.96
N LYS A 133 -2.21 5.97 -10.46
CA LYS A 133 -1.01 5.37 -11.05
C LYS A 133 -1.04 3.84 -10.97
N ALA A 134 -1.37 3.30 -9.79
CA ALA A 134 -1.44 1.87 -9.55
C ALA A 134 -2.51 1.20 -10.43
N ASP A 135 -3.72 1.77 -10.49
CA ASP A 135 -4.81 1.27 -11.33
C ASP A 135 -4.44 1.28 -12.83
N ALA A 136 -3.82 2.37 -13.29
CA ALA A 136 -3.37 2.48 -14.68
C ALA A 136 -2.22 1.51 -15.02
N ALA A 137 -1.34 1.22 -14.07
CA ALA A 137 -0.28 0.23 -14.23
C ALA A 137 -0.84 -1.20 -14.19
N HIS A 138 -1.72 -1.51 -13.22
CA HIS A 138 -2.42 -2.79 -13.11
C HIS A 138 -3.17 -3.16 -14.39
N ALA A 139 -3.92 -2.23 -14.97
CA ALA A 139 -4.68 -2.44 -16.20
C ALA A 139 -3.81 -2.78 -17.43
N LYS A 140 -2.52 -2.46 -17.40
CA LYS A 140 -1.56 -2.75 -18.49
C LYS A 140 -0.83 -4.07 -18.32
N LEU A 141 -0.93 -4.72 -17.16
CA LEU A 141 -0.26 -5.98 -16.89
C LEU A 141 -0.80 -7.07 -17.83
N LYS A 142 0.12 -7.78 -18.45
CA LYS A 142 -0.20 -8.97 -19.24
C LYS A 142 0.15 -10.19 -18.40
N GLN A 143 -0.84 -10.87 -17.93
CA GLN A 143 -0.71 -12.03 -17.04
C GLN A 143 -1.53 -13.19 -17.58
N PRO A 144 -1.05 -14.45 -17.44
CA PRO A 144 -1.88 -15.63 -17.62
C PRO A 144 -3.08 -15.61 -16.67
N ASP A 145 -4.20 -16.19 -17.07
CA ASP A 145 -5.47 -16.11 -16.33
C ASP A 145 -5.37 -16.65 -14.91
N ASP A 146 -4.60 -17.73 -14.71
CA ASP A 146 -4.36 -18.34 -13.40
C ASP A 146 -3.63 -17.38 -12.44
N LEU A 147 -2.59 -16.71 -12.90
CA LEU A 147 -1.86 -15.70 -12.12
C LEU A 147 -2.73 -14.46 -11.91
N LYS A 148 -3.45 -14.01 -12.95
CA LYS A 148 -4.27 -12.80 -12.87
C LYS A 148 -5.28 -12.87 -11.73
N VAL A 149 -5.94 -14.00 -11.53
CA VAL A 149 -6.92 -14.19 -10.44
C VAL A 149 -6.27 -14.01 -9.06
N VAL A 150 -5.04 -14.52 -8.87
CA VAL A 150 -4.32 -14.41 -7.60
C VAL A 150 -3.77 -12.98 -7.42
N TYR A 151 -3.25 -12.40 -8.49
CA TYR A 151 -2.72 -11.04 -8.47
C TYR A 151 -3.82 -10.02 -8.16
N ASP A 152 -4.98 -10.11 -8.80
CA ASP A 152 -6.11 -9.20 -8.56
C ASP A 152 -6.54 -9.24 -7.08
N LYS A 153 -6.59 -10.43 -6.45
CA LYS A 153 -6.85 -10.55 -5.00
C LYS A 153 -5.79 -9.88 -4.14
N ALA A 154 -4.52 -10.04 -4.50
CA ALA A 154 -3.42 -9.39 -3.79
C ALA A 154 -3.49 -7.86 -3.97
N TYR A 155 -3.78 -7.39 -5.18
CA TYR A 155 -3.96 -5.98 -5.49
C TYR A 155 -5.14 -5.38 -4.71
N ASP A 156 -6.29 -6.02 -4.73
CA ASP A 156 -7.46 -5.57 -3.95
C ASP A 156 -7.12 -5.44 -2.47
N ARG A 157 -6.44 -6.43 -1.93
CA ARG A 157 -6.08 -6.45 -0.50
C ARG A 157 -5.08 -5.38 -0.11
N THR A 158 -4.17 -5.01 -1.01
CA THR A 158 -3.03 -4.12 -0.70
C THR A 158 -3.18 -2.70 -1.27
N VAL A 159 -4.04 -2.52 -2.27
CA VAL A 159 -4.26 -1.23 -2.93
C VAL A 159 -5.71 -0.79 -2.82
N SER A 160 -6.66 -1.54 -3.42
CA SER A 160 -8.05 -1.08 -3.57
C SER A 160 -8.75 -0.93 -2.22
N VAL A 161 -8.73 -1.97 -1.38
CA VAL A 161 -9.40 -1.96 -0.07
C VAL A 161 -8.78 -0.91 0.86
N PRO A 162 -7.44 -0.81 1.04
CA PRO A 162 -6.83 0.25 1.82
C PRO A 162 -7.15 1.65 1.33
N ALA A 163 -7.07 1.89 0.01
CA ALA A 163 -7.36 3.18 -0.58
C ALA A 163 -8.82 3.61 -0.33
N ASN A 164 -9.77 2.70 -0.51
CA ASN A 164 -11.18 2.97 -0.26
C ASN A 164 -11.45 3.22 1.22
N THR A 165 -10.90 2.41 2.11
CA THR A 165 -11.03 2.61 3.57
C THR A 165 -10.47 3.99 3.97
N PHE A 166 -9.30 4.36 3.46
CA PHE A 166 -8.69 5.66 3.74
C PHE A 166 -9.59 6.82 3.24
N ARG A 167 -10.15 6.70 2.05
CA ARG A 167 -11.06 7.70 1.47
C ARG A 167 -12.34 7.88 2.29
N GLU A 168 -12.85 6.80 2.89
CA GLU A 168 -14.03 6.86 3.75
C GLU A 168 -13.74 7.49 5.11
N VAL A 169 -12.57 7.22 5.70
CA VAL A 169 -12.27 7.69 7.07
C VAL A 169 -11.64 9.08 7.11
N LEU A 170 -10.96 9.51 6.06
CA LEU A 170 -10.25 10.78 6.00
C LEU A 170 -11.14 12.00 6.30
N PRO A 171 -12.38 12.12 5.76
CA PRO A 171 -13.28 13.20 6.09
C PRO A 171 -13.66 13.25 7.58
N GLN A 172 -13.82 12.11 8.23
CA GLN A 172 -14.16 12.02 9.66
C GLN A 172 -13.01 12.53 10.54
N ILE A 173 -11.78 12.17 10.19
CA ILE A 173 -10.57 12.67 10.87
C ILE A 173 -10.44 14.20 10.64
N LYS A 174 -10.58 14.66 9.40
CA LYS A 174 -10.52 16.09 9.05
C LYS A 174 -11.57 16.92 9.78
N GLY A 175 -12.78 16.39 9.94
CA GLY A 175 -13.87 17.04 10.66
C GLY A 175 -13.47 17.49 12.07
N THR A 176 -12.75 16.67 12.81
CA THR A 176 -12.26 17.00 14.16
C THR A 176 -11.33 18.21 14.15
N PHE A 177 -10.36 18.24 13.24
CA PHE A 177 -9.41 19.37 13.14
C PHE A 177 -10.09 20.65 12.64
N SER A 178 -11.00 20.53 11.68
CA SER A 178 -11.78 21.65 11.16
C SER A 178 -12.66 22.28 12.28
N THR A 179 -13.35 21.45 13.06
CA THR A 179 -14.16 21.94 14.18
C THR A 179 -13.29 22.50 15.30
N GLY A 180 -12.13 21.89 15.57
CA GLY A 180 -11.14 22.46 16.49
C GLY A 180 -10.68 23.86 16.08
N LEU A 181 -10.44 24.10 14.81
CA LEU A 181 -10.11 25.42 14.29
C LEU A 181 -11.26 26.42 14.48
N LYS A 182 -12.51 26.02 14.22
CA LYS A 182 -13.68 26.87 14.47
C LYS A 182 -13.78 27.27 15.95
N VAL A 183 -13.54 26.32 16.87
CA VAL A 183 -13.50 26.59 18.30
C VAL A 183 -12.41 27.60 18.65
N ALA A 184 -11.18 27.38 18.16
CA ALA A 184 -10.07 28.29 18.40
C ALA A 184 -10.36 29.72 17.87
N ASP A 185 -10.87 29.82 16.65
CA ASP A 185 -11.19 31.09 16.01
C ASP A 185 -12.33 31.83 16.72
N TYR A 186 -13.35 31.08 17.17
CA TYR A 186 -14.46 31.65 17.95
C TYR A 186 -13.99 32.21 19.28
N ILE A 187 -13.16 31.48 20.00
CA ILE A 187 -12.59 31.95 21.29
C ILE A 187 -11.72 33.17 21.10
N GLU A 188 -10.84 33.16 20.09
CA GLU A 188 -10.00 34.33 19.80
C GLU A 188 -10.84 35.59 19.42
N ALA A 189 -11.90 35.41 18.64
CA ALA A 189 -12.81 36.51 18.29
C ALA A 189 -13.55 37.09 19.50
N HIS A 190 -13.77 36.28 20.55
CA HIS A 190 -14.51 36.67 21.75
C HIS A 190 -13.65 36.73 23.02
N LYS A 191 -12.33 36.87 22.88
CA LYS A 191 -11.36 36.83 23.99
C LYS A 191 -11.60 37.86 25.11
N SER A 192 -12.35 38.92 24.86
CA SER A 192 -12.76 39.87 25.91
C SER A 192 -13.90 39.33 26.79
N GLN A 193 -14.63 38.34 26.32
CA GLN A 193 -15.80 37.74 26.95
C GLN A 193 -15.58 36.32 27.44
N ILE A 194 -14.53 35.64 26.93
CA ILE A 194 -14.17 34.28 27.26
C ILE A 194 -12.84 34.29 28.00
N ASP A 195 -12.81 33.68 29.18
CA ASP A 195 -11.59 33.45 29.97
C ASP A 195 -11.36 31.95 30.11
N ILE A 196 -10.13 31.51 29.81
CA ILE A 196 -9.71 30.10 29.90
C ILE A 196 -8.65 30.03 31.00
N SER A 197 -9.01 29.39 32.12
CA SER A 197 -8.12 29.16 33.26
C SER A 197 -7.96 27.65 33.52
N GLY A 198 -6.90 27.06 32.97
CA GLY A 198 -6.69 25.61 33.00
C GLY A 198 -7.80 24.85 32.27
N ALA A 199 -8.56 24.01 32.99
CA ALA A 199 -9.69 23.28 32.43
C ALA A 199 -11.02 24.07 32.47
N ALA A 200 -11.07 25.21 33.18
CA ALA A 200 -12.29 26.01 33.35
C ALA A 200 -12.40 27.05 32.24
N ILE A 201 -13.60 27.18 31.67
CA ILE A 201 -13.94 28.19 30.70
C ILE A 201 -15.07 29.04 31.30
N THR A 202 -14.83 30.31 31.45
CA THR A 202 -15.83 31.29 31.93
C THR A 202 -16.23 32.19 30.81
N VAL A 203 -17.54 32.33 30.57
CA VAL A 203 -18.07 33.19 29.51
C VAL A 203 -19.02 34.21 30.14
N LYS A 204 -18.81 35.50 29.83
CA LYS A 204 -19.58 36.60 30.42
C LYS A 204 -20.95 36.82 29.75
N ASP A 205 -21.01 36.57 28.46
CA ASP A 205 -22.21 36.80 27.64
C ASP A 205 -22.95 35.49 27.38
N PRO A 206 -24.26 35.36 27.72
CA PRO A 206 -25.03 34.14 27.51
C PRO A 206 -25.14 33.69 26.05
N VAL A 207 -25.13 34.63 25.08
CA VAL A 207 -25.21 34.32 23.65
C VAL A 207 -23.88 33.71 23.18
N VAL A 208 -22.77 34.31 23.59
CA VAL A 208 -21.41 33.76 23.34
C VAL A 208 -21.25 32.40 23.99
N GLN A 209 -21.78 32.22 25.19
CA GLN A 209 -21.74 30.92 25.89
C GLN A 209 -22.53 29.84 25.14
N ALA A 210 -23.74 30.17 24.65
CA ALA A 210 -24.57 29.21 23.92
C ALA A 210 -23.89 28.74 22.62
N GLU A 211 -23.30 29.64 21.84
CA GLU A 211 -22.61 29.27 20.60
C GLU A 211 -21.29 28.50 20.86
N LEU A 212 -20.51 28.91 21.88
CA LEU A 212 -19.33 28.15 22.28
C LEU A 212 -19.69 26.72 22.69
N ASN A 213 -20.74 26.54 23.51
CA ASN A 213 -21.21 25.23 23.92
C ASN A 213 -21.60 24.37 22.72
N LYS A 214 -22.27 24.94 21.72
CA LYS A 214 -22.61 24.23 20.46
C LYS A 214 -21.37 23.80 19.70
N LEU A 215 -20.36 24.65 19.54
CA LEU A 215 -19.09 24.32 18.90
C LEU A 215 -18.32 23.23 19.65
N LEU A 216 -18.31 23.28 20.98
CA LEU A 216 -17.68 22.25 21.81
C LEU A 216 -18.41 20.91 21.71
N GLN A 217 -19.74 20.93 21.62
CA GLN A 217 -20.55 19.74 21.40
C GLN A 217 -20.26 19.11 20.02
N GLU A 218 -20.22 19.94 18.95
CA GLU A 218 -19.82 19.50 17.62
C GLU A 218 -18.42 18.90 17.64
N LEU A 219 -17.44 19.54 18.31
CA LEU A 219 -16.08 19.01 18.43
C LEU A 219 -16.04 17.64 19.10
N ASN A 220 -16.83 17.45 20.16
CA ASN A 220 -16.92 16.17 20.85
C ASN A 220 -17.52 15.06 19.98
N GLU A 221 -18.54 15.38 19.18
CA GLU A 221 -19.14 14.46 18.19
C GLU A 221 -18.15 14.09 17.10
N GLN A 222 -17.42 15.07 16.54
CA GLN A 222 -16.37 14.81 15.54
C GLN A 222 -15.23 13.98 16.14
N GLY A 223 -14.88 14.18 17.42
CA GLY A 223 -13.91 13.35 18.13
C GLY A 223 -14.31 11.88 18.20
N LYS A 224 -15.59 11.59 18.46
CA LYS A 224 -16.12 10.22 18.45
C LYS A 224 -16.04 9.59 17.04
N ASN A 225 -16.40 10.35 16.02
CA ASN A 225 -16.31 9.90 14.62
C ASN A 225 -14.86 9.59 14.23
N ALA A 226 -13.91 10.45 14.60
CA ALA A 226 -12.49 10.22 14.36
C ALA A 226 -11.96 8.98 15.09
N GLN A 227 -12.46 8.71 16.30
CA GLN A 227 -12.10 7.51 17.06
C GLN A 227 -12.60 6.23 16.39
N GLN A 228 -13.82 6.26 15.83
CA GLN A 228 -14.35 5.16 15.02
C GLN A 228 -13.53 4.97 13.71
N ALA A 229 -13.17 6.06 13.05
CA ALA A 229 -12.33 6.05 11.87
C ALA A 229 -10.96 5.44 12.15
N GLN A 230 -10.34 5.80 13.30
CA GLN A 230 -9.09 5.21 13.75
C GLN A 230 -9.22 3.70 14.00
N GLY A 231 -10.31 3.25 14.62
CA GLY A 231 -10.60 1.83 14.81
C GLY A 231 -10.68 1.07 13.48
N ARG A 232 -11.33 1.64 12.46
CA ARG A 232 -11.38 1.05 11.11
C ARG A 232 -10.00 0.92 10.47
N LEU A 233 -9.16 1.96 10.57
CA LEU A 233 -7.79 1.90 10.07
C LEU A 233 -6.97 0.85 10.81
N GLN A 234 -7.12 0.78 12.14
CA GLN A 234 -6.44 -0.24 12.93
C GLN A 234 -6.88 -1.66 12.54
N SER A 235 -8.18 -1.89 12.34
CA SER A 235 -8.71 -3.18 11.87
C SER A 235 -8.15 -3.54 10.49
N LEU A 236 -8.03 -2.58 9.56
CA LEU A 236 -7.39 -2.79 8.26
C LEU A 236 -5.93 -3.23 8.42
N MET A 237 -5.17 -2.53 9.27
CA MET A 237 -3.74 -2.79 9.47
C MET A 237 -3.47 -4.10 10.17
N THR A 238 -4.30 -4.50 11.12
CA THR A 238 -4.07 -5.68 11.97
C THR A 238 -4.89 -6.92 11.55
N GLY A 239 -5.95 -6.72 10.77
CA GLY A 239 -6.89 -7.77 10.39
C GLY A 239 -7.81 -8.22 11.53
N ARG A 240 -8.00 -7.39 12.56
CA ARG A 240 -8.83 -7.67 13.76
C ARG A 240 -9.91 -6.63 13.92
#